data_e46ad01ccaa668a131dfdbcc9bc08067
#
_entry.id   e46ad01ccaa668a131dfdbcc9bc08067
#
_cell.length_a   1.000
_cell.length_b   1.000
_cell.length_c   1.000
_cell.angle_alpha   90.00
_cell.angle_beta   90.00
_cell.angle_gamma   90.00
#
_symmetry.space_group_name_H-M   'P 1'
#
loop_
_entity.id
_entity.type
_entity.pdbx_description
1 polymer ?
#
loop_
_entity_poly.entity_id
_entity_poly.type
_entity_poly.pdbx_seq_one_letter_code
_entity_poly.pdbx_strand_id
1 'polypeptide(L)'
;MKAAILGISRLRIGTDGNGITTLVAFHGCPLGCTYCLNPQCKDPEAKVREMTPEEVMEELKKDELYYVATKGGVTFGGGEPFLNSMFIKEVLDLGAKAWHVTIETSLNVLQENIEPLLPYIDEYIVDVKDMDETIYNRYTRRNNELVKSNLKWLIDKGFAKNILCRIPLIPGYNDETHQEKGKKELEKMGINGFDLFTYKTDRV
;
A
#
# COMPACT_ATOMS: atom_id res chain seq x y z
N MET A 1 -19.06 -0.15 -11.26
CA MET A 1 -18.64 1.12 -10.57
C MET A 1 -17.47 1.76 -11.30
N LYS A 2 -17.00 2.96 -10.87
CA LYS A 2 -15.78 3.60 -11.37
C LYS A 2 -14.90 4.03 -10.21
N ALA A 3 -13.58 4.12 -10.45
CA ALA A 3 -12.63 4.67 -9.50
C ALA A 3 -11.73 5.72 -10.18
N ALA A 4 -11.32 6.70 -9.37
CA ALA A 4 -10.40 7.74 -9.79
C ALA A 4 -8.95 7.22 -9.76
N ILE A 5 -8.38 6.98 -10.92
CA ILE A 5 -7.03 6.46 -11.11
C ILE A 5 -6.08 7.61 -11.46
N LEU A 6 -5.06 7.81 -10.64
CA LEU A 6 -3.97 8.78 -10.87
C LEU A 6 -3.07 8.34 -12.01
N GLY A 7 -2.83 7.04 -12.11
CA GLY A 7 -2.00 6.48 -13.17
C GLY A 7 -1.84 4.96 -13.05
N ILE A 8 -1.44 4.36 -14.16
CA ILE A 8 -1.04 2.96 -14.24
C ILE A 8 0.41 2.93 -14.70
N SER A 9 1.31 2.52 -13.78
CA SER A 9 2.75 2.46 -14.02
C SER A 9 3.15 1.02 -14.30
N ARG A 10 3.46 0.74 -15.57
CA ARG A 10 3.71 -0.61 -16.06
C ARG A 10 5.17 -1.03 -15.93
N LEU A 11 5.41 -2.35 -15.92
CA LEU A 11 6.73 -3.00 -15.97
C LEU A 11 7.69 -2.50 -14.88
N ARG A 12 7.22 -2.41 -13.65
CA ARG A 12 8.03 -2.05 -12.49
C ARG A 12 8.83 -3.27 -12.02
N ILE A 13 10.08 -3.06 -11.61
CA ILE A 13 11.00 -4.14 -11.24
C ILE A 13 11.57 -3.87 -9.85
N GLY A 14 11.26 -4.74 -8.88
CA GLY A 14 11.85 -4.72 -7.55
C GLY A 14 11.52 -3.49 -6.69
N THR A 15 10.42 -2.81 -6.97
CA THR A 15 9.99 -1.61 -6.23
C THR A 15 8.76 -1.85 -5.36
N ASP A 16 7.83 -2.65 -5.83
CA ASP A 16 6.51 -2.80 -5.22
C ASP A 16 5.92 -4.19 -5.54
N GLY A 17 6.36 -5.18 -4.81
CA GLY A 17 5.96 -6.57 -4.98
C GLY A 17 7.01 -7.44 -5.68
N ASN A 18 6.66 -8.69 -5.93
CA ASN A 18 7.54 -9.70 -6.48
C ASN A 18 7.56 -9.66 -8.03
N GLY A 19 8.70 -9.98 -8.63
CA GLY A 19 8.85 -10.06 -10.09
C GLY A 19 8.63 -8.72 -10.82
N ILE A 20 8.00 -8.78 -12.00
CA ILE A 20 7.57 -7.59 -12.74
C ILE A 20 6.13 -7.28 -12.33
N THR A 21 5.88 -6.04 -11.92
CA THR A 21 4.56 -5.59 -11.46
C THR A 21 4.05 -4.41 -12.29
N THR A 22 2.74 -4.21 -12.24
CA THR A 22 2.09 -2.97 -12.71
C THR A 22 1.38 -2.33 -11.52
N LEU A 23 1.76 -1.08 -11.20
CA LEU A 23 1.12 -0.30 -10.15
C LEU A 23 -0.13 0.39 -10.69
N VAL A 24 -1.27 0.15 -10.06
CA VAL A 24 -2.49 0.94 -10.21
C VAL A 24 -2.56 1.93 -9.06
N ALA A 25 -2.35 3.21 -9.35
CA ALA A 25 -2.31 4.27 -8.34
C ALA A 25 -3.66 4.97 -8.23
N PHE A 26 -4.29 4.88 -7.05
CA PHE A 26 -5.58 5.49 -6.75
C PHE A 26 -5.44 6.93 -6.24
N HIS A 27 -6.46 7.73 -6.54
CA HIS A 27 -6.71 9.00 -5.88
C HIS A 27 -7.43 8.76 -4.54
N GLY A 28 -7.18 9.65 -3.56
CA GLY A 28 -7.75 9.56 -2.21
C GLY A 28 -6.78 8.91 -1.21
N CYS A 29 -6.55 9.61 -0.09
CA CYS A 29 -5.77 9.10 1.04
C CYS A 29 -6.24 9.76 2.34
N PRO A 30 -6.43 9.00 3.44
CA PRO A 30 -6.84 9.58 4.72
C PRO A 30 -5.70 10.32 5.43
N LEU A 31 -4.44 10.06 5.06
CA LEU A 31 -3.27 10.64 5.71
C LEU A 31 -2.87 11.99 5.11
N GLY A 32 -2.30 12.84 5.95
CA GLY A 32 -1.72 14.14 5.59
C GLY A 32 -0.20 14.18 5.64
N CYS A 33 0.50 13.12 5.18
CA CYS A 33 1.95 13.00 5.28
C CYS A 33 2.69 14.21 4.70
N THR A 34 3.63 14.77 5.48
CA THR A 34 4.38 15.97 5.07
C THR A 34 5.25 15.73 3.84
N TYR A 35 5.91 14.57 3.74
CA TYR A 35 6.73 14.19 2.59
C TYR A 35 6.04 13.10 1.76
N CYS A 36 4.78 13.37 1.33
CA CYS A 36 4.04 12.43 0.50
C CYS A 36 4.69 12.32 -0.88
N LEU A 37 5.00 11.09 -1.33
CA LEU A 37 5.56 10.86 -2.66
C LEU A 37 4.52 11.06 -3.77
N ASN A 38 3.23 10.99 -3.42
CA ASN A 38 2.10 11.16 -4.32
C ASN A 38 1.17 12.28 -3.79
N PRO A 39 1.63 13.55 -3.65
CA PRO A 39 0.83 14.63 -3.06
C PRO A 39 -0.46 14.87 -3.86
N GLN A 40 -0.45 14.60 -5.17
CA GLN A 40 -1.61 14.68 -6.05
C GLN A 40 -2.75 13.73 -5.66
N CYS A 41 -2.51 12.70 -4.84
CA CYS A 41 -3.59 11.80 -4.40
C CYS A 41 -4.63 12.47 -3.49
N LYS A 42 -4.34 13.67 -3.01
CA LYS A 42 -5.23 14.47 -2.15
C LYS A 42 -5.64 15.80 -2.78
N ASP A 43 -5.10 16.12 -3.93
CA ASP A 43 -5.42 17.35 -4.65
C ASP A 43 -6.74 17.16 -5.40
N PRO A 44 -7.80 17.92 -5.08
CA PRO A 44 -9.10 17.83 -5.77
C PRO A 44 -9.01 18.21 -7.25
N GLU A 45 -7.98 18.98 -7.63
CA GLU A 45 -7.76 19.39 -9.03
C GLU A 45 -6.81 18.44 -9.78
N ALA A 46 -6.38 17.33 -9.13
CA ALA A 46 -5.50 16.36 -9.76
C ALA A 46 -6.15 15.76 -11.02
N LYS A 47 -5.34 15.60 -12.06
CA LYS A 47 -5.78 14.90 -13.27
C LYS A 47 -5.90 13.41 -12.97
N VAL A 48 -7.14 12.93 -12.90
CA VAL A 48 -7.47 11.51 -12.72
C VAL A 48 -8.18 10.97 -13.95
N ARG A 49 -8.11 9.65 -14.14
CA ARG A 49 -8.93 8.90 -15.09
C ARG A 49 -10.01 8.15 -14.31
N GLU A 50 -11.27 8.46 -14.59
CA GLU A 50 -12.39 7.66 -14.09
C GLU A 50 -12.50 6.37 -14.89
N MET A 51 -12.03 5.25 -14.31
CA MET A 51 -11.96 3.95 -14.98
C MET A 51 -12.92 2.94 -14.38
N THR A 52 -13.46 2.06 -15.22
CA THR A 52 -14.22 0.87 -14.79
C THR A 52 -13.25 -0.27 -14.44
N PRO A 53 -13.70 -1.32 -13.72
CA PRO A 53 -12.89 -2.52 -13.49
C PRO A 53 -12.40 -3.19 -14.77
N GLU A 54 -13.25 -3.23 -15.80
CA GLU A 54 -12.92 -3.81 -17.12
C GLU A 54 -11.82 -3.02 -17.81
N GLU A 55 -11.89 -1.69 -17.80
CA GLU A 55 -10.85 -0.82 -18.38
C GLU A 55 -9.51 -0.99 -17.68
N VAL A 56 -9.51 -1.12 -16.34
CA VAL A 56 -8.27 -1.41 -15.56
C VAL A 56 -7.76 -2.80 -15.93
N MET A 57 -8.60 -3.81 -15.97
CA MET A 57 -8.22 -5.18 -16.34
C MET A 57 -7.63 -5.26 -17.75
N GLU A 58 -8.18 -4.53 -18.72
CA GLU A 58 -7.63 -4.45 -20.07
C GLU A 58 -6.20 -3.88 -20.09
N GLU A 59 -5.92 -2.85 -19.26
CA GLU A 59 -4.58 -2.31 -19.13
C GLU A 59 -3.61 -3.31 -18.49
N LEU A 60 -4.05 -4.02 -17.45
CA LEU A 60 -3.24 -5.01 -16.72
C LEU A 60 -2.91 -6.23 -17.60
N LYS A 61 -3.85 -6.71 -18.41
CA LYS A 61 -3.65 -7.86 -19.32
C LYS A 61 -2.57 -7.63 -20.38
N LYS A 62 -2.24 -6.38 -20.69
CA LYS A 62 -1.13 -6.07 -21.62
C LYS A 62 0.22 -6.58 -21.10
N ASP A 63 0.36 -6.77 -19.80
CA ASP A 63 1.61 -7.20 -19.15
C ASP A 63 1.54 -8.63 -18.59
N GLU A 64 0.45 -9.36 -18.81
CA GLU A 64 0.20 -10.69 -18.25
C GLU A 64 1.36 -11.68 -18.51
N LEU A 65 1.94 -11.65 -19.72
CA LEU A 65 3.06 -12.51 -20.07
C LEU A 65 4.28 -12.28 -19.12
N TYR A 66 4.53 -11.02 -18.77
CA TYR A 66 5.61 -10.67 -17.84
C TYR A 66 5.30 -11.10 -16.41
N TYR A 67 4.05 -10.97 -15.99
CA TYR A 67 3.64 -11.44 -14.65
C TYR A 67 3.84 -12.95 -14.50
N VAL A 68 3.35 -13.72 -15.45
CA VAL A 68 3.48 -15.17 -15.43
C VAL A 68 4.95 -15.59 -15.50
N ALA A 69 5.76 -14.97 -16.38
CA ALA A 69 7.17 -15.31 -16.56
C ALA A 69 8.03 -15.00 -15.32
N THR A 70 7.68 -13.97 -14.54
CA THR A 70 8.49 -13.52 -13.39
C THR A 70 7.86 -13.82 -12.03
N LYS A 71 6.67 -14.45 -12.00
CA LYS A 71 5.83 -14.60 -10.80
C LYS A 71 5.46 -13.25 -10.18
N GLY A 72 5.33 -12.23 -11.01
CA GLY A 72 4.88 -10.90 -10.64
C GLY A 72 3.37 -10.73 -10.82
N GLY A 73 2.91 -9.49 -10.92
CA GLY A 73 1.49 -9.22 -11.09
C GLY A 73 1.10 -7.76 -10.90
N VAL A 74 0.10 -7.51 -10.09
CA VAL A 74 -0.46 -6.17 -9.89
C VAL A 74 -0.21 -5.67 -8.47
N THR A 75 0.16 -4.40 -8.36
CA THR A 75 0.23 -3.68 -7.09
C THR A 75 -0.82 -2.58 -7.09
N PHE A 76 -1.63 -2.52 -6.06
CA PHE A 76 -2.58 -1.44 -5.83
C PHE A 76 -2.03 -0.50 -4.77
N GLY A 77 -1.96 0.80 -5.08
CA GLY A 77 -1.33 1.80 -4.20
C GLY A 77 -1.62 3.23 -4.63
N GLY A 78 -0.64 4.12 -4.49
CA GLY A 78 -0.73 5.54 -4.84
C GLY A 78 -1.22 6.41 -3.70
N GLY A 79 -2.55 6.57 -3.53
CA GLY A 79 -3.19 7.05 -2.31
C GLY A 79 -3.37 5.92 -1.30
N GLU A 80 -4.61 5.72 -0.81
CA GLU A 80 -4.94 4.57 0.03
C GLU A 80 -5.88 3.62 -0.75
N PRO A 81 -5.36 2.48 -1.24
CA PRO A 81 -6.13 1.59 -2.11
C PRO A 81 -7.35 0.96 -1.41
N PHE A 82 -7.29 0.73 -0.09
CA PHE A 82 -8.42 0.17 0.65
C PHE A 82 -9.67 1.06 0.68
N LEU A 83 -9.57 2.34 0.31
CA LEU A 83 -10.77 3.17 0.07
C LEU A 83 -11.55 2.74 -1.17
N ASN A 84 -10.95 1.90 -2.04
CA ASN A 84 -11.51 1.39 -3.29
C ASN A 84 -11.64 -0.14 -3.30
N SER A 85 -11.80 -0.79 -2.13
CA SER A 85 -11.73 -2.25 -2.00
C SER A 85 -12.73 -3.00 -2.88
N MET A 86 -13.96 -2.52 -2.96
CA MET A 86 -14.99 -3.16 -3.80
C MET A 86 -14.65 -3.05 -5.28
N PHE A 87 -14.08 -1.91 -5.72
CA PHE A 87 -13.59 -1.74 -7.08
C PHE A 87 -12.42 -2.69 -7.38
N ILE A 88 -11.43 -2.76 -6.47
CA ILE A 88 -10.29 -3.68 -6.60
C ILE A 88 -10.76 -5.12 -6.68
N LYS A 89 -11.73 -5.50 -5.84
CA LYS A 89 -12.34 -6.84 -5.86
C LYS A 89 -12.94 -7.14 -7.23
N GLU A 90 -13.73 -6.23 -7.80
CA GLU A 90 -14.31 -6.41 -9.13
C GLU A 90 -13.23 -6.55 -10.21
N VAL A 91 -12.14 -5.76 -10.15
CA VAL A 91 -10.98 -5.94 -11.06
C VAL A 91 -10.41 -7.35 -10.95
N LEU A 92 -10.15 -7.83 -9.73
CA LEU A 92 -9.53 -9.15 -9.50
C LEU A 92 -10.45 -10.30 -9.91
N ASP A 93 -11.75 -10.17 -9.74
CA ASP A 93 -12.75 -11.15 -10.17
C ASP A 93 -12.78 -11.34 -11.69
N LEU A 94 -12.31 -10.36 -12.48
CA LEU A 94 -12.25 -10.44 -13.95
C LEU A 94 -11.13 -11.33 -14.50
N GLY A 95 -10.22 -11.89 -13.65
CA GLY A 95 -9.28 -12.88 -14.15
C GLY A 95 -7.83 -12.84 -13.65
N ALA A 96 -7.55 -12.24 -12.52
CA ALA A 96 -6.18 -12.14 -11.95
C ALA A 96 -5.65 -13.42 -11.25
N LYS A 97 -6.23 -14.60 -11.51
CA LYS A 97 -5.97 -15.84 -10.74
C LYS A 97 -4.53 -16.35 -10.71
N ALA A 98 -3.71 -15.96 -11.69
CA ALA A 98 -2.31 -16.41 -11.80
C ALA A 98 -1.31 -15.30 -11.46
N TRP A 99 -1.78 -14.13 -11.06
CA TRP A 99 -0.95 -12.97 -10.77
C TRP A 99 -0.67 -12.87 -9.27
N HIS A 100 0.50 -12.40 -8.93
CA HIS A 100 0.80 -12.00 -7.55
C HIS A 100 0.14 -10.63 -7.27
N VAL A 101 -0.72 -10.58 -6.26
CA VAL A 101 -1.47 -9.40 -5.91
C VAL A 101 -0.87 -8.75 -4.67
N THR A 102 -0.30 -7.57 -4.85
CA THR A 102 0.30 -6.77 -3.78
C THR A 102 -0.58 -5.55 -3.49
N ILE A 103 -0.70 -5.18 -2.22
CA ILE A 103 -1.32 -3.93 -1.81
C ILE A 103 -0.35 -3.08 -1.00
N GLU A 104 -0.12 -1.83 -1.45
CA GLU A 104 0.73 -0.84 -0.78
C GLU A 104 -0.16 0.14 -0.02
N THR A 105 -0.14 0.07 1.31
CA THR A 105 -1.13 0.71 2.18
C THR A 105 -0.52 1.30 3.43
N SER A 106 -1.18 2.30 3.99
CA SER A 106 -0.90 2.80 5.35
C SER A 106 -1.62 2.02 6.44
N LEU A 107 -2.59 1.17 6.09
CA LEU A 107 -3.55 0.52 7.01
C LEU A 107 -4.34 1.49 7.93
N ASN A 108 -4.32 2.78 7.67
CA ASN A 108 -5.10 3.75 8.46
C ASN A 108 -6.51 3.89 7.91
N VAL A 109 -7.22 2.76 7.90
CA VAL A 109 -8.60 2.59 7.39
C VAL A 109 -9.41 1.69 8.31
N LEU A 110 -10.73 1.66 8.16
CA LEU A 110 -11.58 0.73 8.89
C LEU A 110 -11.39 -0.71 8.39
N GLN A 111 -11.55 -1.71 9.25
CA GLN A 111 -11.41 -3.13 8.88
C GLN A 111 -12.37 -3.56 7.77
N GLU A 112 -13.57 -3.00 7.73
CA GLU A 112 -14.57 -3.23 6.67
C GLU A 112 -14.06 -2.90 5.27
N ASN A 113 -13.05 -2.01 5.16
CA ASN A 113 -12.39 -1.71 3.89
C ASN A 113 -11.35 -2.78 3.52
N ILE A 114 -10.77 -3.48 4.49
CA ILE A 114 -9.72 -4.49 4.25
C ILE A 114 -10.34 -5.85 3.95
N GLU A 115 -11.38 -6.21 4.70
CA GLU A 115 -11.99 -7.55 4.72
C GLU A 115 -12.38 -8.11 3.34
N PRO A 116 -12.97 -7.32 2.41
CA PRO A 116 -13.35 -7.83 1.08
C PRO A 116 -12.18 -8.32 0.22
N LEU A 117 -10.95 -7.87 0.52
CA LEU A 117 -9.77 -8.19 -0.26
C LEU A 117 -8.89 -9.29 0.35
N LEU A 118 -9.16 -9.74 1.58
CA LEU A 118 -8.37 -10.78 2.24
C LEU A 118 -8.13 -12.05 1.39
N PRO A 119 -9.12 -12.56 0.60
CA PRO A 119 -8.91 -13.76 -0.21
C PRO A 119 -8.05 -13.55 -1.46
N TYR A 120 -7.73 -12.32 -1.80
CA TYR A 120 -7.09 -11.96 -3.07
C TYR A 120 -5.64 -11.52 -2.90
N ILE A 121 -5.27 -11.00 -1.71
CA ILE A 121 -3.97 -10.36 -1.49
C ILE A 121 -2.91 -11.40 -1.10
N ASP A 122 -1.83 -11.46 -1.88
CA ASP A 122 -0.66 -12.29 -1.59
C ASP A 122 0.36 -11.56 -0.72
N GLU A 123 0.47 -10.23 -0.85
CA GLU A 123 1.44 -9.44 -0.11
C GLU A 123 0.87 -8.08 0.32
N TYR A 124 1.10 -7.71 1.57
CA TYR A 124 0.80 -6.40 2.14
C TYR A 124 2.09 -5.64 2.36
N ILE A 125 2.33 -4.58 1.59
CA ILE A 125 3.40 -3.62 1.84
C ILE A 125 2.82 -2.51 2.71
N VAL A 126 3.15 -2.53 4.00
CA VAL A 126 2.57 -1.63 4.99
C VAL A 126 3.54 -0.50 5.33
N ASP A 127 3.19 0.71 4.93
CA ASP A 127 3.91 1.93 5.30
C ASP A 127 3.59 2.35 6.74
N VAL A 128 4.31 1.82 7.73
CA VAL A 128 4.02 2.05 9.16
C VAL A 128 4.22 3.51 9.58
N LYS A 129 5.06 4.28 8.91
CA LYS A 129 5.46 5.67 9.21
C LYS A 129 6.19 5.80 10.55
N ASP A 130 5.52 5.60 11.69
CA ASP A 130 6.12 5.46 13.01
C ASP A 130 5.18 4.72 13.97
N MET A 131 5.74 3.96 14.92
CA MET A 131 4.96 3.29 15.96
C MET A 131 4.70 4.21 17.17
N ASP A 132 5.49 5.29 17.34
CA ASP A 132 5.21 6.33 18.32
C ASP A 132 4.04 7.21 17.82
N GLU A 133 2.99 7.32 18.63
CA GLU A 133 1.77 8.03 18.27
C GLU A 133 2.02 9.53 18.05
N THR A 134 2.88 10.14 18.85
CA THR A 134 3.18 11.57 18.74
C THR A 134 3.89 11.88 17.42
N ILE A 135 4.87 11.07 17.06
CA ILE A 135 5.60 11.20 15.79
C ILE A 135 4.66 10.92 14.63
N TYR A 136 3.91 9.83 14.70
CA TYR A 136 2.95 9.46 13.66
C TYR A 136 1.94 10.58 13.41
N ASN A 137 1.33 11.12 14.47
CA ASN A 137 0.35 12.20 14.37
C ASN A 137 0.97 13.48 13.78
N ARG A 138 2.14 13.89 14.26
CA ARG A 138 2.86 15.08 13.76
C ARG A 138 3.17 14.98 12.27
N TYR A 139 3.51 13.76 11.80
CA TYR A 139 3.88 13.51 10.42
C TYR A 139 2.68 13.32 9.49
N THR A 140 1.67 12.54 9.93
CA THR A 140 0.54 12.09 9.08
C THR A 140 -0.76 12.89 9.29
N ARG A 141 -0.86 13.67 10.38
CA ARG A 141 -2.08 14.35 10.85
C ARG A 141 -3.20 13.38 11.27
N ARG A 142 -2.85 12.14 11.62
CA ARG A 142 -3.74 11.09 12.13
C ARG A 142 -3.08 10.37 13.31
N ASN A 143 -3.88 9.61 14.09
CA ASN A 143 -3.34 8.66 15.05
C ASN A 143 -2.98 7.33 14.37
N ASN A 144 -2.22 6.47 15.05
CA ASN A 144 -1.81 5.16 14.54
C ASN A 144 -2.61 3.99 15.13
N GLU A 145 -3.72 4.25 15.82
CA GLU A 145 -4.53 3.22 16.45
C GLU A 145 -5.09 2.20 15.43
N LEU A 146 -5.64 2.71 14.30
CA LEU A 146 -6.13 1.87 13.22
C LEU A 146 -5.02 1.01 12.62
N VAL A 147 -3.83 1.59 12.43
CA VAL A 147 -2.67 0.83 11.89
C VAL A 147 -2.31 -0.31 12.81
N LYS A 148 -2.17 -0.05 14.11
CA LYS A 148 -1.84 -1.07 15.12
C LYS A 148 -2.92 -2.14 15.23
N SER A 149 -4.18 -1.75 15.26
CA SER A 149 -5.30 -2.69 15.37
C SER A 149 -5.45 -3.55 14.11
N ASN A 150 -5.27 -2.96 12.91
CA ASN A 150 -5.35 -3.68 11.64
C ASN A 150 -4.17 -4.63 11.45
N LEU A 151 -2.95 -4.24 11.83
CA LEU A 151 -1.80 -5.14 11.82
C LEU A 151 -2.06 -6.36 12.71
N LYS A 152 -2.50 -6.12 13.96
CA LYS A 152 -2.85 -7.22 14.88
C LYS A 152 -3.92 -8.12 14.28
N TRP A 153 -4.98 -7.55 13.74
CA TRP A 153 -6.09 -8.29 13.15
C TRP A 153 -5.64 -9.13 11.94
N LEU A 154 -4.79 -8.60 11.05
CA LEU A 154 -4.22 -9.36 9.94
C LEU A 154 -3.34 -10.52 10.43
N ILE A 155 -2.54 -10.31 11.48
CA ILE A 155 -1.74 -11.36 12.10
C ILE A 155 -2.62 -12.45 12.69
N ASP A 156 -3.66 -12.08 13.43
CA ASP A 156 -4.63 -13.02 14.02
C ASP A 156 -5.40 -13.83 12.95
N LYS A 157 -5.55 -13.26 11.74
CA LYS A 157 -6.10 -13.94 10.54
C LYS A 157 -5.09 -14.84 9.82
N GLY A 158 -3.82 -14.86 10.24
CA GLY A 158 -2.77 -15.71 9.67
C GLY A 158 -1.92 -15.08 8.59
N PHE A 159 -2.04 -13.77 8.33
CA PHE A 159 -1.31 -13.06 7.28
C PHE A 159 0.07 -12.54 7.70
N ALA A 160 0.58 -12.88 8.89
CA ALA A 160 1.87 -12.37 9.37
C ALA A 160 3.05 -12.54 8.37
N LYS A 161 3.07 -13.64 7.63
CA LYS A 161 4.11 -13.95 6.62
C LYS A 161 3.96 -13.18 5.30
N ASN A 162 2.78 -12.60 5.09
CA ASN A 162 2.43 -11.85 3.89
C ASN A 162 2.64 -10.34 4.07
N ILE A 163 3.11 -9.91 5.26
CA ILE A 163 3.28 -8.49 5.60
C ILE A 163 4.75 -8.11 5.52
N LEU A 164 5.05 -7.12 4.67
CA LEU A 164 6.30 -6.38 4.63
C LEU A 164 6.05 -4.98 5.23
N CYS A 165 6.61 -4.71 6.41
CA CYS A 165 6.51 -3.38 7.02
C CYS A 165 7.64 -2.48 6.53
N ARG A 166 7.28 -1.37 5.88
CA ARG A 166 8.20 -0.28 5.56
C ARG A 166 8.27 0.70 6.73
N ILE A 167 9.46 0.88 7.28
CA ILE A 167 9.71 1.77 8.43
C ILE A 167 10.71 2.85 8.01
N PRO A 168 10.26 4.06 7.69
CA PRO A 168 11.13 5.13 7.21
C PRO A 168 11.88 5.83 8.34
N LEU A 169 13.12 6.28 8.05
CA LEU A 169 13.69 7.46 8.70
C LEU A 169 13.10 8.69 8.03
N ILE A 170 12.46 9.54 8.82
CA ILE A 170 11.75 10.74 8.34
C ILE A 170 12.48 11.98 8.87
N PRO A 171 13.27 12.67 8.03
CA PRO A 171 14.03 13.85 8.46
C PRO A 171 13.17 14.89 9.18
N GLY A 172 13.60 15.30 10.38
CA GLY A 172 12.88 16.25 11.21
C GLY A 172 11.71 15.68 12.04
N TYR A 173 11.43 14.38 11.93
CA TYR A 173 10.34 13.72 12.65
C TYR A 173 10.82 12.59 13.57
N ASN A 174 11.62 11.68 13.07
CA ASN A 174 12.16 10.55 13.83
C ASN A 174 13.66 10.36 13.55
N ASP A 175 14.27 9.41 14.27
CA ASP A 175 15.65 9.00 14.15
C ASP A 175 15.79 7.47 14.17
N GLU A 176 17.02 6.96 14.08
CA GLU A 176 17.33 5.54 14.08
C GLU A 176 16.83 4.83 15.34
N THR A 177 16.81 5.53 16.50
CA THR A 177 16.31 4.95 17.77
C THR A 177 14.81 4.68 17.69
N HIS A 178 14.05 5.60 17.11
CA HIS A 178 12.61 5.44 16.87
C HIS A 178 12.32 4.33 15.85
N GLN A 179 13.06 4.30 14.75
CA GLN A 179 12.93 3.26 13.72
C GLN A 179 13.20 1.87 14.32
N GLU A 180 14.28 1.69 15.08
CA GLU A 180 14.63 0.43 15.71
C GLU A 180 13.61 0.01 16.79
N LYS A 181 13.10 0.97 17.57
CA LYS A 181 12.04 0.72 18.56
C LYS A 181 10.76 0.25 17.88
N GLY A 182 10.35 0.92 16.79
CA GLY A 182 9.18 0.54 15.99
C GLY A 182 9.33 -0.86 15.41
N LYS A 183 10.51 -1.18 14.85
CA LYS A 183 10.81 -2.53 14.34
C LYS A 183 10.67 -3.60 15.44
N LYS A 184 11.26 -3.38 16.62
CA LYS A 184 11.13 -4.32 17.75
C LYS A 184 9.70 -4.50 18.24
N GLU A 185 8.87 -3.46 18.18
CA GLU A 185 7.45 -3.56 18.51
C GLU A 185 6.72 -4.45 17.51
N LEU A 186 6.96 -4.28 16.23
CA LEU A 186 6.38 -5.10 15.15
C LEU A 186 6.88 -6.56 15.19
N GLU A 187 8.16 -6.78 15.49
CA GLU A 187 8.71 -8.13 15.70
C GLU A 187 7.99 -8.86 16.84
N LYS A 188 7.71 -8.18 17.97
CA LYS A 188 6.94 -8.74 19.09
C LYS A 188 5.49 -9.06 18.71
N MET A 189 4.94 -8.38 17.71
CA MET A 189 3.63 -8.72 17.16
C MET A 189 3.67 -9.94 16.22
N GLY A 190 4.86 -10.42 15.81
CA GLY A 190 5.05 -11.58 14.95
C GLY A 190 5.36 -11.25 13.49
N ILE A 191 5.66 -10.00 13.16
CA ILE A 191 6.08 -9.57 11.82
C ILE A 191 7.59 -9.79 11.67
N ASN A 192 8.01 -10.33 10.51
CA ASN A 192 9.41 -10.62 10.22
C ASN A 192 9.91 -9.98 8.90
N GLY A 193 9.00 -9.44 8.09
CA GLY A 193 9.33 -8.73 6.84
C GLY A 193 9.50 -7.23 7.11
N PHE A 194 10.69 -6.69 6.84
CA PHE A 194 10.99 -5.26 7.06
C PHE A 194 11.76 -4.66 5.90
N ASP A 195 11.38 -3.44 5.52
CA ASP A 195 12.12 -2.56 4.63
C ASP A 195 12.42 -1.25 5.38
N LEU A 196 13.68 -1.05 5.74
CA LEU A 196 14.16 0.13 6.45
C LEU A 196 14.81 1.08 5.45
N PHE A 197 14.30 2.28 5.35
CA PHE A 197 14.82 3.27 4.39
C PHE A 197 14.75 4.70 4.95
N THR A 198 15.41 5.63 4.26
CA THR A 198 15.37 7.06 4.59
C THR A 198 14.58 7.81 3.53
N TYR A 199 13.64 8.66 3.94
CA TYR A 199 12.94 9.54 3.02
C TYR A 199 13.90 10.53 2.37
N LYS A 200 13.84 10.62 1.04
CA LYS A 200 14.51 11.66 0.27
C LYS A 200 13.61 12.88 0.20
N THR A 201 14.01 13.94 0.89
CA THR A 201 13.22 15.19 0.99
C THR A 201 13.42 16.14 -0.20
N ASP A 202 14.42 15.88 -1.04
CA ASP A 202 14.79 16.75 -2.19
C ASP A 202 13.79 16.68 -3.36
N ARG A 203 12.68 15.93 -3.20
CA ARG A 203 11.66 15.72 -4.24
C ARG A 203 10.29 16.30 -3.89
N VAL A 204 10.21 17.04 -2.78
CA VAL A 204 8.94 17.64 -2.29
C VAL A 204 9.02 19.15 -2.35
#